data_192473775edf9d2b987bd0b5b67dd882
#
_entry.id   192473775edf9d2b987bd0b5b67dd882
#
_cell.length_a   1.000
_cell.length_b   1.000
_cell.length_c   1.000
_cell.angle_alpha   90.00
_cell.angle_beta   90.00
_cell.angle_gamma   90.00
#
_symmetry.space_group_name_H-M   'P 1'
#
loop_
_entity.id
_entity.type
_entity.pdbx_description
1 polymer ?
#
loop_
_entity_poly.entity_id
_entity_poly.type
_entity_poly.pdbx_seq_one_letter_code
_entity_poly.pdbx_strand_id
1 'polypeptide(L)'
;MAKKEFSFADLNKEMSKISEYGDTLDKSSISSIDHYIPTGNYMLNACLTASLFGGYPNNRAVALAGPSGTGKTFLTLNAVKQAQQMGYSIVYYDSENAVDRELVEKFGIDTSTFRYEPCNTVQEFRMSVTNLTDMLLAQKKKGVELPKIMIVLDSAGNLATQKEIDDARSGSDKSDMTRAKLLKSTFRILMTKLGICKIPFLFTNHTYMTQDLFAKQVGGGGCLVPGSLVKMSDGSTKPIEDISAGDYVMTLMGPKEIEQTWTFDKKVFKVEFEDGSTIECSEDHRFFIGDKNDDPLDDSNWIFAKDLVKNDQVSAYII
;
A
#
# COMPACT_ATOMS: atom_id res chain seq x y z
N MET A 1 -36.16 -24.71 -36.30
CA MET A 1 -36.17 -24.14 -34.93
C MET A 1 -35.07 -23.15 -34.82
N ALA A 2 -35.37 -21.86 -34.60
CA ALA A 2 -34.34 -20.85 -34.37
C ALA A 2 -33.57 -21.19 -33.09
N LYS A 3 -32.23 -21.24 -33.14
CA LYS A 3 -31.39 -21.38 -31.97
C LYS A 3 -31.64 -20.16 -31.07
N LYS A 4 -32.11 -20.39 -29.85
CA LYS A 4 -32.26 -19.34 -28.87
C LYS A 4 -30.86 -18.89 -28.49
N GLU A 5 -30.44 -17.67 -28.89
CA GLU A 5 -29.16 -17.10 -28.49
C GLU A 5 -29.18 -16.75 -27.00
N PHE A 6 -28.15 -17.16 -26.27
CA PHE A 6 -27.94 -16.80 -24.88
C PHE A 6 -27.31 -15.39 -24.83
N SER A 7 -28.09 -14.41 -24.41
CA SER A 7 -27.70 -13.03 -24.40
C SER A 7 -26.84 -12.64 -23.19
N PHE A 8 -26.13 -11.51 -23.25
CA PHE A 8 -25.41 -10.97 -22.08
C PHE A 8 -26.39 -10.67 -20.92
N ALA A 9 -27.60 -10.25 -21.21
CA ALA A 9 -28.64 -10.03 -20.20
C ALA A 9 -29.00 -11.34 -19.47
N ASP A 10 -29.13 -12.47 -20.21
CA ASP A 10 -29.35 -13.77 -19.61
C ASP A 10 -28.19 -14.21 -18.74
N LEU A 11 -26.93 -13.99 -19.22
CA LEU A 11 -25.72 -14.25 -18.44
C LEU A 11 -25.71 -13.45 -17.13
N ASN A 12 -25.96 -12.15 -17.20
CA ASN A 12 -25.95 -11.27 -16.03
C ASN A 12 -27.02 -11.70 -15.00
N LYS A 13 -28.20 -12.08 -15.49
CA LYS A 13 -29.28 -12.60 -14.64
C LYS A 13 -28.87 -13.90 -13.91
N GLU A 14 -28.20 -14.82 -14.59
CA GLU A 14 -27.70 -16.04 -13.96
C GLU A 14 -26.55 -15.75 -12.97
N MET A 15 -25.63 -14.87 -13.33
CA MET A 15 -24.54 -14.46 -12.44
C MET A 15 -25.05 -13.76 -11.17
N SER A 16 -26.12 -12.97 -11.24
CA SER A 16 -26.73 -12.30 -10.08
C SER A 16 -27.33 -13.28 -9.06
N LYS A 17 -27.60 -14.54 -9.45
CA LYS A 17 -28.00 -15.60 -8.51
C LYS A 17 -26.82 -16.16 -7.72
N ILE A 18 -25.62 -16.05 -8.24
CA ILE A 18 -24.37 -16.60 -7.65
C ILE A 18 -23.64 -15.53 -6.85
N SER A 19 -23.60 -14.31 -7.37
CA SER A 19 -22.87 -13.18 -6.77
C SER A 19 -23.83 -12.14 -6.22
N GLU A 20 -23.85 -12.01 -4.89
CA GLU A 20 -24.75 -11.07 -4.19
C GLU A 20 -24.50 -9.60 -4.56
N TYR A 21 -23.26 -9.25 -4.96
CA TYR A 21 -22.85 -7.88 -5.23
C TYR A 21 -22.37 -7.65 -6.68
N GLY A 22 -22.51 -8.66 -7.53
CA GLY A 22 -22.14 -8.55 -8.93
C GLY A 22 -23.28 -7.94 -9.75
N ASP A 23 -22.97 -6.93 -10.56
CA ASP A 23 -23.89 -6.32 -11.54
C ASP A 23 -23.08 -5.68 -12.68
N THR A 24 -23.77 -5.21 -13.70
CA THR A 24 -23.15 -4.37 -14.74
C THR A 24 -22.60 -3.08 -14.12
N LEU A 25 -21.52 -2.54 -14.67
CA LEU A 25 -20.82 -1.40 -14.07
C LEU A 25 -21.71 -0.14 -13.93
N ASP A 26 -22.64 0.06 -14.87
CA ASP A 26 -23.63 1.15 -14.84
C ASP A 26 -24.64 1.04 -13.68
N LYS A 27 -24.83 -0.16 -13.14
CA LYS A 27 -25.74 -0.43 -12.03
C LYS A 27 -25.03 -0.74 -10.71
N SER A 28 -23.73 -0.99 -10.77
CA SER A 28 -22.94 -1.35 -9.58
C SER A 28 -22.88 -0.22 -8.57
N SER A 29 -23.58 -0.39 -7.45
CA SER A 29 -23.53 0.56 -6.34
C SER A 29 -22.20 0.56 -5.58
N ILE A 30 -21.43 -0.54 -5.66
CA ILE A 30 -20.14 -0.69 -4.93
C ILE A 30 -19.06 0.15 -5.58
N SER A 31 -18.99 0.17 -6.90
CA SER A 31 -17.97 0.88 -7.67
C SER A 31 -18.19 2.39 -7.71
N SER A 32 -19.45 2.85 -7.58
CA SER A 32 -19.79 4.27 -7.63
C SER A 32 -19.28 5.02 -6.40
N ILE A 33 -18.72 6.21 -6.61
CA ILE A 33 -18.43 7.20 -5.56
C ILE A 33 -19.64 8.12 -5.52
N ASP A 34 -20.36 8.12 -4.40
CA ASP A 34 -21.60 8.92 -4.29
C ASP A 34 -21.27 10.38 -3.96
N HIS A 35 -20.22 10.60 -3.18
CA HIS A 35 -19.71 11.93 -2.83
C HIS A 35 -18.29 11.84 -2.27
N TYR A 36 -17.66 13.00 -2.14
CA TYR A 36 -16.34 13.17 -1.55
C TYR A 36 -16.44 13.92 -0.22
N ILE A 37 -15.59 13.56 0.72
CA ILE A 37 -15.38 14.30 1.96
C ILE A 37 -14.25 15.31 1.70
N PRO A 38 -14.49 16.63 1.81
CA PRO A 38 -13.44 17.61 1.61
C PRO A 38 -12.26 17.37 2.55
N THR A 39 -11.06 17.65 2.08
CA THR A 39 -9.86 17.51 2.93
C THR A 39 -9.65 18.69 3.88
N GLY A 40 -10.41 19.76 3.70
CA GLY A 40 -10.15 21.05 4.34
C GLY A 40 -9.10 21.90 3.61
N ASN A 41 -8.57 21.42 2.50
CA ASN A 41 -7.57 22.11 1.68
C ASN A 41 -7.87 21.90 0.18
N TYR A 42 -8.08 22.99 -0.56
CA TYR A 42 -8.45 22.96 -1.97
C TYR A 42 -7.36 22.31 -2.85
N MET A 43 -6.08 22.54 -2.55
CA MET A 43 -4.99 21.93 -3.32
C MET A 43 -4.95 20.41 -3.11
N LEU A 44 -5.15 19.95 -1.87
CA LEU A 44 -5.20 18.52 -1.59
C LEU A 44 -6.44 17.87 -2.23
N ASN A 45 -7.59 18.56 -2.25
CA ASN A 45 -8.77 18.11 -2.99
C ASN A 45 -8.43 17.92 -4.48
N ALA A 46 -7.78 18.91 -5.10
CA ALA A 46 -7.39 18.85 -6.51
C ALA A 46 -6.38 17.71 -6.78
N CYS A 47 -5.43 17.49 -5.90
CA CYS A 47 -4.49 16.36 -6.01
C CYS A 47 -5.18 14.99 -5.97
N LEU A 48 -6.22 14.84 -5.13
CA LEU A 48 -6.93 13.57 -4.96
C LEU A 48 -7.93 13.28 -6.09
N THR A 49 -8.57 14.31 -6.64
CA THR A 49 -9.75 14.11 -7.50
C THR A 49 -9.78 15.00 -8.75
N ALA A 50 -8.69 15.74 -9.03
CA ALA A 50 -8.63 16.76 -10.08
C ALA A 50 -9.75 17.84 -9.98
N SER A 51 -10.30 18.05 -8.76
CA SER A 51 -11.34 19.04 -8.47
C SER A 51 -11.06 19.75 -7.16
N LEU A 52 -11.20 21.07 -7.14
CA LEU A 52 -11.09 21.87 -5.92
C LEU A 52 -12.18 21.54 -4.89
N PHE A 53 -13.32 21.01 -5.35
CA PHE A 53 -14.48 20.61 -4.54
C PHE A 53 -14.57 19.09 -4.33
N GLY A 54 -13.50 18.37 -4.62
CA GLY A 54 -13.37 16.94 -4.37
C GLY A 54 -12.93 16.64 -2.94
N GLY A 55 -12.15 15.57 -2.78
CA GLY A 55 -11.61 15.13 -1.49
C GLY A 55 -11.50 13.62 -1.36
N TYR A 56 -11.72 13.09 -0.15
CA TYR A 56 -11.68 11.66 0.12
C TYR A 56 -12.96 10.99 -0.38
N PRO A 57 -12.87 9.95 -1.24
CA PRO A 57 -14.06 9.24 -1.72
C PRO A 57 -14.73 8.44 -0.60
N ASN A 58 -16.06 8.44 -0.57
CA ASN A 58 -16.86 7.83 0.50
C ASN A 58 -16.80 6.29 0.57
N ASN A 59 -16.10 5.62 -0.34
CA ASN A 59 -16.04 4.16 -0.44
C ASN A 59 -14.65 3.60 -0.75
N ARG A 60 -13.59 4.36 -0.48
CA ARG A 60 -12.21 3.98 -0.75
C ARG A 60 -11.33 4.20 0.47
N ALA A 61 -10.17 3.52 0.45
CA ALA A 61 -9.07 3.84 1.35
C ALA A 61 -8.15 4.87 0.71
N VAL A 62 -7.70 5.83 1.50
CA VAL A 62 -6.68 6.82 1.11
C VAL A 62 -5.57 6.80 2.13
N ALA A 63 -4.34 6.77 1.66
CA ALA A 63 -3.14 6.82 2.49
C ALA A 63 -2.52 8.22 2.48
N LEU A 64 -2.19 8.74 3.66
CA LEU A 64 -1.33 9.90 3.84
C LEU A 64 0.05 9.41 4.28
N ALA A 65 1.01 9.39 3.38
CA ALA A 65 2.35 8.91 3.65
C ALA A 65 3.35 10.07 3.70
N GLY A 66 4.29 10.02 4.65
CA GLY A 66 5.32 11.04 4.80
C GLY A 66 6.15 10.86 6.07
N PRO A 67 7.30 11.54 6.19
CA PRO A 67 8.13 11.53 7.39
C PRO A 67 7.37 11.97 8.65
N SER A 68 7.95 11.70 9.82
CA SER A 68 7.40 12.22 11.08
C SER A 68 7.39 13.75 11.08
N GLY A 69 6.39 14.37 11.73
CA GLY A 69 6.29 15.83 11.84
C GLY A 69 5.78 16.56 10.58
N THR A 70 5.41 15.86 9.50
CA THR A 70 4.90 16.49 8.26
C THR A 70 3.42 16.87 8.27
N GLY A 71 2.75 16.76 9.41
CA GLY A 71 1.36 17.18 9.58
C GLY A 71 0.32 16.14 9.15
N LYS A 72 0.68 14.85 9.05
CA LYS A 72 -0.28 13.78 8.67
C LYS A 72 -1.49 13.75 9.61
N THR A 73 -1.29 13.71 10.92
CA THR A 73 -2.36 13.77 11.94
C THR A 73 -3.19 15.05 11.81
N PHE A 74 -2.56 16.20 11.54
CA PHE A 74 -3.27 17.45 11.30
C PHE A 74 -4.22 17.37 10.10
N LEU A 75 -3.75 16.82 8.97
CA LEU A 75 -4.57 16.61 7.77
C LEU A 75 -5.71 15.61 8.05
N THR A 76 -5.43 14.59 8.85
CA THR A 76 -6.41 13.59 9.26
C THR A 76 -7.51 14.21 10.12
N LEU A 77 -7.16 15.03 11.11
CA LEU A 77 -8.15 15.73 11.96
C LEU A 77 -8.99 16.75 11.16
N ASN A 78 -8.40 17.43 10.18
CA ASN A 78 -9.17 18.25 9.26
C ASN A 78 -10.18 17.43 8.46
N ALA A 79 -9.80 16.27 7.94
CA ALA A 79 -10.72 15.36 7.25
C ALA A 79 -11.85 14.89 8.16
N VAL A 80 -11.54 14.53 9.40
CA VAL A 80 -12.51 14.16 10.45
C VAL A 80 -13.53 15.29 10.69
N LYS A 81 -13.07 16.53 10.87
CA LYS A 81 -13.94 17.70 11.02
C LYS A 81 -14.89 17.86 9.83
N GLN A 82 -14.37 17.75 8.60
CA GLN A 82 -15.20 17.86 7.39
C GLN A 82 -16.22 16.70 7.30
N ALA A 83 -15.80 15.50 7.67
CA ALA A 83 -16.69 14.34 7.70
C ALA A 83 -17.85 14.53 8.70
N GLN A 84 -17.58 15.02 9.91
CA GLN A 84 -18.62 15.29 10.89
C GLN A 84 -19.60 16.38 10.43
N GLN A 85 -19.14 17.41 9.71
CA GLN A 85 -20.01 18.42 9.10
C GLN A 85 -20.96 17.82 8.05
N MET A 86 -20.60 16.67 7.47
CA MET A 86 -21.43 15.90 6.54
C MET A 86 -22.26 14.80 7.25
N GLY A 87 -22.26 14.79 8.58
CA GLY A 87 -23.03 13.85 9.41
C GLY A 87 -22.37 12.47 9.61
N TYR A 88 -21.05 12.38 9.45
CA TYR A 88 -20.30 11.15 9.76
C TYR A 88 -19.97 11.05 11.23
N SER A 89 -20.11 9.84 11.79
CA SER A 89 -19.47 9.45 13.03
C SER A 89 -18.08 8.86 12.73
N ILE A 90 -17.15 9.03 13.65
CA ILE A 90 -15.75 8.68 13.44
C ILE A 90 -15.38 7.46 14.29
N VAL A 91 -14.67 6.52 13.71
CA VAL A 91 -13.96 5.45 14.43
C VAL A 91 -12.47 5.66 14.19
N TYR A 92 -11.78 6.14 15.19
CA TYR A 92 -10.37 6.55 15.11
C TYR A 92 -9.48 5.56 15.86
N TYR A 93 -8.70 4.81 15.12
CA TYR A 93 -7.67 3.92 15.65
C TYR A 93 -6.38 4.70 15.79
N ASP A 94 -5.90 4.84 17.02
CA ASP A 94 -4.67 5.56 17.36
C ASP A 94 -3.59 4.57 17.83
N SER A 95 -2.49 4.47 17.10
CA SER A 95 -1.34 3.64 17.45
C SER A 95 -0.17 4.45 18.01
N GLU A 96 -0.26 5.78 17.99
CA GLU A 96 0.82 6.68 18.41
C GLU A 96 0.52 7.42 19.70
N ASN A 97 -0.72 7.31 20.21
CA ASN A 97 -1.24 8.16 21.29
C ASN A 97 -1.05 9.66 20.99
N ALA A 98 -1.21 10.03 19.72
CA ALA A 98 -0.98 11.37 19.23
C ALA A 98 -2.20 12.29 19.37
N VAL A 99 -3.38 11.72 19.68
CA VAL A 99 -4.65 12.42 19.72
C VAL A 99 -5.23 12.37 21.12
N ASP A 100 -5.42 13.53 21.72
CA ASP A 100 -6.11 13.70 22.98
C ASP A 100 -7.41 14.50 22.81
N ARG A 101 -8.22 14.54 23.87
CA ARG A 101 -9.50 15.23 23.88
C ARG A 101 -9.36 16.74 23.62
N GLU A 102 -8.37 17.37 24.24
CA GLU A 102 -8.16 18.81 24.13
C GLU A 102 -7.80 19.22 22.70
N LEU A 103 -6.93 18.44 22.05
CA LEU A 103 -6.56 18.63 20.65
C LEU A 103 -7.77 18.50 19.74
N VAL A 104 -8.57 17.44 19.90
CA VAL A 104 -9.77 17.17 19.10
C VAL A 104 -10.79 18.31 19.24
N GLU A 105 -11.05 18.78 20.46
CA GLU A 105 -11.95 19.91 20.75
C GLU A 105 -11.43 21.23 20.16
N LYS A 106 -10.11 21.49 20.20
CA LYS A 106 -9.48 22.66 19.55
C LYS A 106 -9.66 22.69 18.03
N PHE A 107 -9.71 21.50 17.40
CA PHE A 107 -10.05 21.40 15.98
C PHE A 107 -11.54 21.69 15.68
N GLY A 108 -12.38 21.77 16.71
CA GLY A 108 -13.83 21.93 16.59
C GLY A 108 -14.51 20.62 16.15
N ILE A 109 -13.95 19.49 16.54
CA ILE A 109 -14.49 18.17 16.32
C ILE A 109 -15.37 17.79 17.52
N ASP A 110 -16.56 17.24 17.24
CA ASP A 110 -17.49 16.75 18.27
C ASP A 110 -17.01 15.39 18.80
N THR A 111 -16.61 15.37 20.07
CA THR A 111 -16.15 14.17 20.74
C THR A 111 -17.26 13.14 21.00
N SER A 112 -18.54 13.54 21.00
CA SER A 112 -19.67 12.64 21.22
C SER A 112 -19.91 11.67 20.05
N THR A 113 -19.49 12.05 18.85
CA THR A 113 -19.57 11.23 17.64
C THR A 113 -18.18 10.73 17.18
N PHE A 114 -17.18 10.80 18.06
CA PHE A 114 -15.80 10.38 17.84
C PHE A 114 -15.46 9.19 18.77
N ARG A 115 -15.47 7.98 18.23
CA ARG A 115 -15.04 6.80 18.93
C ARG A 115 -13.53 6.65 18.83
N TYR A 116 -12.86 6.74 19.97
CA TYR A 116 -11.42 6.56 20.09
C TYR A 116 -11.08 5.10 20.43
N GLU A 117 -10.22 4.48 19.64
CA GLU A 117 -9.76 3.10 19.78
C GLU A 117 -8.23 3.07 19.85
N PRO A 118 -7.61 2.98 21.04
CA PRO A 118 -6.18 2.73 21.14
C PRO A 118 -5.85 1.38 20.53
N CYS A 119 -4.81 1.31 19.73
CA CYS A 119 -4.48 0.11 18.96
C CYS A 119 -2.96 -0.03 18.83
N ASN A 120 -2.39 -1.09 19.40
CA ASN A 120 -0.95 -1.31 19.41
C ASN A 120 -0.48 -2.34 18.38
N THR A 121 -1.35 -3.27 17.98
CA THR A 121 -0.97 -4.35 17.08
C THR A 121 -1.83 -4.41 15.82
N VAL A 122 -1.23 -4.94 14.75
CA VAL A 122 -1.94 -5.24 13.50
C VAL A 122 -3.10 -6.22 13.75
N GLN A 123 -2.93 -7.15 14.69
CA GLN A 123 -3.94 -8.14 15.03
C GLN A 123 -5.16 -7.50 15.72
N GLU A 124 -4.93 -6.59 16.68
CA GLU A 124 -6.00 -5.84 17.36
C GLU A 124 -6.78 -4.99 16.34
N PHE A 125 -6.08 -4.20 15.52
CA PHE A 125 -6.70 -3.42 14.45
C PHE A 125 -7.52 -4.30 13.53
N ARG A 126 -6.93 -5.39 13.01
CA ARG A 126 -7.60 -6.33 12.10
C ARG A 126 -8.87 -6.91 12.73
N MET A 127 -8.81 -7.35 13.97
CA MET A 127 -9.95 -7.93 14.69
C MET A 127 -11.07 -6.90 14.86
N SER A 128 -10.74 -5.72 15.38
CA SER A 128 -11.72 -4.65 15.64
C SER A 128 -12.39 -4.17 14.36
N VAL A 129 -11.61 -3.80 13.34
CA VAL A 129 -12.16 -3.26 12.09
C VAL A 129 -12.92 -4.31 11.27
N THR A 130 -12.51 -5.59 11.34
CA THR A 130 -13.23 -6.69 10.69
C THR A 130 -14.59 -6.91 11.34
N ASN A 131 -14.65 -6.98 12.68
CA ASN A 131 -15.89 -7.13 13.43
C ASN A 131 -16.84 -5.95 13.18
N LEU A 132 -16.33 -4.72 13.19
CA LEU A 132 -17.12 -3.52 12.85
C LEU A 132 -17.74 -3.64 11.46
N THR A 133 -16.93 -3.95 10.46
CA THR A 133 -17.41 -4.03 9.07
C THR A 133 -18.36 -5.21 8.85
N ASP A 134 -18.16 -6.35 9.52
CA ASP A 134 -19.08 -7.51 9.46
C ASP A 134 -20.41 -7.20 10.12
N MET A 135 -20.41 -6.50 11.25
CA MET A 135 -21.64 -6.04 11.89
C MET A 135 -22.43 -5.11 10.96
N LEU A 136 -21.78 -4.15 10.32
CA LEU A 136 -22.43 -3.22 9.38
C LEU A 136 -22.97 -3.95 8.15
N LEU A 137 -22.21 -4.88 7.57
CA LEU A 137 -22.66 -5.72 6.47
C LEU A 137 -23.90 -6.53 6.86
N ALA A 138 -23.92 -7.13 8.04
CA ALA A 138 -25.06 -7.89 8.54
C ALA A 138 -26.32 -7.02 8.69
N GLN A 139 -26.19 -5.78 9.14
CA GLN A 139 -27.33 -4.84 9.20
C GLN A 139 -27.81 -4.43 7.81
N LYS A 140 -26.87 -4.15 6.89
CA LYS A 140 -27.20 -3.81 5.51
C LYS A 140 -27.98 -4.95 4.82
N LYS A 141 -27.57 -6.20 5.02
CA LYS A 141 -28.29 -7.39 4.50
C LYS A 141 -29.71 -7.52 5.02
N LYS A 142 -29.98 -7.01 6.22
CA LYS A 142 -31.35 -6.93 6.78
C LYS A 142 -32.16 -5.75 6.24
N GLY A 143 -31.59 -4.96 5.30
CA GLY A 143 -32.24 -3.76 4.76
C GLY A 143 -32.21 -2.55 5.70
N VAL A 144 -31.37 -2.58 6.76
CA VAL A 144 -31.23 -1.44 7.67
C VAL A 144 -30.33 -0.40 7.02
N GLU A 145 -30.79 0.86 7.03
CA GLU A 145 -29.96 1.99 6.60
C GLU A 145 -28.78 2.18 7.57
N LEU A 146 -27.55 2.17 7.02
CA LEU A 146 -26.35 2.29 7.84
C LEU A 146 -26.08 3.75 8.22
N PRO A 147 -25.60 4.01 9.45
CA PRO A 147 -25.08 5.33 9.80
C PRO A 147 -23.87 5.66 8.92
N LYS A 148 -23.68 6.93 8.62
CA LYS A 148 -22.44 7.41 7.98
C LYS A 148 -21.29 7.26 8.96
N ILE A 149 -20.32 6.41 8.63
CA ILE A 149 -19.13 6.16 9.46
C ILE A 149 -17.90 6.39 8.61
N MET A 150 -16.92 7.10 9.16
CA MET A 150 -15.56 7.21 8.62
C MET A 150 -14.60 6.47 9.55
N ILE A 151 -13.73 5.64 8.97
CA ILE A 151 -12.67 4.95 9.71
C ILE A 151 -11.35 5.67 9.48
N VAL A 152 -10.60 5.86 10.55
CA VAL A 152 -9.25 6.43 10.54
C VAL A 152 -8.30 5.49 11.24
N LEU A 153 -7.07 5.36 10.72
CA LEU A 153 -5.95 4.67 11.37
C LEU A 153 -4.72 5.57 11.37
N ASP A 154 -4.30 6.02 12.53
CA ASP A 154 -3.14 6.88 12.71
C ASP A 154 -2.16 6.25 13.73
N SER A 155 -1.10 5.56 13.29
CA SER A 155 -0.65 5.29 11.93
C SER A 155 -0.53 3.78 11.69
N ALA A 156 -0.67 3.35 10.43
CA ALA A 156 -0.40 1.97 10.04
C ALA A 156 1.08 1.61 10.28
N GLY A 157 1.97 2.60 10.18
CA GLY A 157 3.40 2.46 10.36
C GLY A 157 3.83 2.10 11.78
N ASN A 158 3.08 2.45 12.79
CA ASN A 158 3.43 2.24 14.20
C ASN A 158 2.84 0.95 14.81
N LEU A 159 1.94 0.28 14.11
CA LEU A 159 1.38 -0.99 14.57
C LEU A 159 2.47 -2.06 14.65
N ALA A 160 2.69 -2.65 15.81
CA ALA A 160 3.53 -3.83 15.98
C ALA A 160 2.80 -5.12 15.58
N THR A 161 3.52 -6.24 15.50
CA THR A 161 2.87 -7.55 15.50
C THR A 161 2.84 -8.13 16.92
N GLN A 162 1.94 -9.06 17.18
CA GLN A 162 1.94 -9.79 18.46
C GLN A 162 3.28 -10.50 18.69
N LYS A 163 3.90 -10.96 17.61
CA LYS A 163 5.22 -11.61 17.68
C LYS A 163 6.32 -10.63 18.10
N GLU A 164 6.34 -9.40 17.56
CA GLU A 164 7.29 -8.36 18.00
C GLU A 164 7.16 -8.08 19.51
N ILE A 165 5.93 -8.04 20.04
CA ILE A 165 5.69 -7.83 21.47
C ILE A 165 6.20 -9.03 22.28
N ASP A 166 5.95 -10.26 21.84
CA ASP A 166 6.36 -11.47 22.54
C ASP A 166 7.89 -11.66 22.47
N ASP A 167 8.51 -11.34 21.34
CA ASP A 167 9.97 -11.33 21.16
C ASP A 167 10.62 -10.29 22.08
N ALA A 168 10.08 -9.08 22.16
CA ALA A 168 10.57 -8.04 23.08
C ALA A 168 10.49 -8.48 24.56
N ARG A 169 9.41 -9.16 24.96
CA ARG A 169 9.27 -9.72 26.34
C ARG A 169 10.27 -10.83 26.64
N SER A 170 10.64 -11.62 25.63
CA SER A 170 11.61 -12.71 25.76
C SER A 170 13.07 -12.28 25.60
N GLY A 171 13.32 -10.99 25.27
CA GLY A 171 14.66 -10.47 25.00
C GLY A 171 15.24 -10.96 23.66
N SER A 172 14.40 -11.33 22.72
CA SER A 172 14.81 -11.79 21.37
C SER A 172 14.86 -10.61 20.40
N ASP A 173 16.00 -10.41 19.76
CA ASP A 173 16.22 -9.35 18.74
C ASP A 173 15.88 -9.81 17.29
N LYS A 174 15.02 -10.81 17.13
CA LYS A 174 14.66 -11.31 15.81
C LYS A 174 13.73 -10.33 15.09
N SER A 175 14.15 -9.88 13.91
CA SER A 175 13.31 -9.05 13.04
C SER A 175 12.06 -9.81 12.60
N ASP A 176 10.87 -9.22 12.79
CA ASP A 176 9.61 -9.81 12.33
C ASP A 176 9.25 -9.27 10.93
N MET A 177 9.39 -10.13 9.93
CA MET A 177 9.04 -9.83 8.53
C MET A 177 7.53 -10.01 8.22
N THR A 178 6.72 -10.42 9.23
CA THR A 178 5.31 -10.77 8.99
C THR A 178 4.37 -9.56 9.01
N ARG A 179 4.79 -8.43 9.57
CA ARG A 179 3.98 -7.21 9.73
C ARG A 179 3.39 -6.71 8.40
N ALA A 180 4.23 -6.53 7.37
CA ALA A 180 3.80 -6.06 6.05
C ALA A 180 2.79 -7.02 5.42
N LYS A 181 3.02 -8.34 5.56
CA LYS A 181 2.11 -9.39 5.08
C LYS A 181 0.76 -9.33 5.79
N LEU A 182 0.75 -9.12 7.11
CA LEU A 182 -0.47 -8.99 7.90
C LEU A 182 -1.26 -7.74 7.54
N LEU A 183 -0.61 -6.58 7.41
CA LEU A 183 -1.24 -5.33 6.98
C LEU A 183 -1.83 -5.47 5.58
N LYS A 184 -1.07 -5.98 4.61
CA LYS A 184 -1.54 -6.24 3.24
C LYS A 184 -2.76 -7.18 3.23
N SER A 185 -2.74 -8.23 4.04
CA SER A 185 -3.88 -9.16 4.20
C SER A 185 -5.10 -8.47 4.80
N THR A 186 -4.91 -7.64 5.83
CA THR A 186 -5.99 -6.89 6.48
C THR A 186 -6.64 -5.92 5.50
N PHE A 187 -5.88 -5.11 4.81
CA PHE A 187 -6.43 -4.18 3.81
C PHE A 187 -7.17 -4.90 2.70
N ARG A 188 -6.65 -6.02 2.19
CA ARG A 188 -7.34 -6.82 1.16
C ARG A 188 -8.72 -7.29 1.61
N ILE A 189 -8.86 -7.72 2.87
CA ILE A 189 -10.16 -8.12 3.44
C ILE A 189 -11.11 -6.93 3.57
N LEU A 190 -10.58 -5.76 3.93
CA LEU A 190 -11.39 -4.57 4.19
C LEU A 190 -11.92 -3.91 2.91
N MET A 191 -11.13 -3.84 1.84
CA MET A 191 -11.48 -3.04 0.65
C MET A 191 -12.88 -3.33 0.11
N THR A 192 -13.25 -4.61 -0.03
CA THR A 192 -14.58 -4.99 -0.51
C THR A 192 -15.68 -4.54 0.44
N LYS A 193 -15.49 -4.74 1.76
CA LYS A 193 -16.47 -4.38 2.79
C LYS A 193 -16.67 -2.87 2.87
N LEU A 194 -15.58 -2.09 2.79
CA LEU A 194 -15.64 -0.63 2.76
C LEU A 194 -16.42 -0.13 1.54
N GLY A 195 -16.20 -0.72 0.36
CA GLY A 195 -16.95 -0.40 -0.85
C GLY A 195 -18.45 -0.68 -0.71
N ILE A 196 -18.81 -1.87 -0.19
CA ILE A 196 -20.21 -2.28 0.00
C ILE A 196 -20.92 -1.37 1.00
N CYS A 197 -20.28 -1.05 2.13
CA CYS A 197 -20.86 -0.24 3.21
C CYS A 197 -20.72 1.27 2.99
N LYS A 198 -20.04 1.69 1.92
CA LYS A 198 -19.75 3.12 1.64
C LYS A 198 -19.03 3.81 2.81
N ILE A 199 -17.96 3.16 3.28
CA ILE A 199 -17.15 3.65 4.40
C ILE A 199 -15.84 4.22 3.86
N PRO A 200 -15.60 5.54 3.99
CA PRO A 200 -14.29 6.13 3.73
C PRO A 200 -13.29 5.65 4.79
N PHE A 201 -12.12 5.25 4.35
CA PHE A 201 -11.04 4.84 5.22
C PHE A 201 -9.80 5.69 4.95
N LEU A 202 -9.38 6.46 5.93
CA LEU A 202 -8.18 7.29 5.87
C LEU A 202 -7.13 6.67 6.80
N PHE A 203 -5.91 6.47 6.31
CA PHE A 203 -4.83 6.02 7.17
C PHE A 203 -3.54 6.78 6.91
N THR A 204 -2.77 6.97 7.96
CA THR A 204 -1.44 7.55 7.87
C THR A 204 -0.39 6.46 7.85
N ASN A 205 0.74 6.74 7.22
CA ASN A 205 1.89 5.86 7.24
C ASN A 205 3.19 6.67 7.30
N HIS A 206 4.15 6.18 8.08
CA HIS A 206 5.48 6.76 8.10
C HIS A 206 6.27 6.28 6.89
N THR A 207 6.89 7.22 6.19
CA THR A 207 7.97 6.91 5.28
C THR A 207 9.28 7.09 6.04
N TYR A 208 10.08 6.04 6.09
CA TYR A 208 11.42 6.11 6.66
C TYR A 208 12.37 6.45 5.53
N MET A 209 13.18 7.43 5.79
CA MET A 209 14.37 7.67 4.97
C MET A 209 15.43 6.65 5.38
N THR A 210 16.16 6.06 4.44
CA THR A 210 17.39 5.35 4.76
C THR A 210 18.30 6.30 5.54
N GLN A 211 19.06 5.78 6.50
CA GLN A 211 19.90 6.61 7.40
C GLN A 211 21.09 7.29 6.69
N ASP A 212 21.04 7.43 5.38
CA ASP A 212 22.07 8.07 4.58
C ASP A 212 21.84 9.59 4.48
N LEU A 213 22.93 10.33 4.36
CA LEU A 213 22.98 11.80 4.30
C LEU A 213 22.07 12.42 3.20
N PHE A 214 21.58 11.60 2.27
CA PHE A 214 20.62 11.98 1.21
C PHE A 214 19.59 10.87 1.02
N ALA A 215 18.56 10.88 1.86
CA ALA A 215 17.54 9.86 1.88
C ALA A 215 16.62 9.93 0.67
N LYS A 216 16.59 8.86 -0.14
CA LYS A 216 15.56 8.59 -1.16
C LYS A 216 14.70 7.40 -0.75
N GLN A 217 13.43 7.38 -1.20
CA GLN A 217 12.62 6.17 -1.22
C GLN A 217 13.32 5.15 -2.12
N VAL A 218 13.96 4.16 -1.51
CA VAL A 218 14.57 3.07 -2.27
C VAL A 218 13.45 2.08 -2.58
N GLY A 219 13.05 2.00 -3.83
CA GLY A 219 12.43 0.82 -4.40
C GLY A 219 13.41 -0.33 -4.21
N GLY A 220 12.95 -1.49 -3.65
CA GLY A 220 13.83 -2.57 -3.25
C GLY A 220 14.64 -3.15 -4.41
N GLY A 221 15.84 -2.62 -4.62
CA GLY A 221 16.89 -3.15 -5.44
C GLY A 221 18.09 -3.43 -4.54
N GLY A 222 18.62 -4.66 -4.57
CA GLY A 222 19.83 -5.00 -3.84
C GLY A 222 21.06 -4.34 -4.43
N CYS A 223 22.21 -4.47 -3.76
CA CYS A 223 23.48 -3.92 -4.21
C CYS A 223 24.25 -4.96 -5.00
N LEU A 224 25.03 -4.51 -5.99
CA LEU A 224 26.05 -5.29 -6.70
C LEU A 224 27.42 -4.97 -6.12
N VAL A 225 28.36 -5.90 -6.30
CA VAL A 225 29.75 -5.68 -5.85
C VAL A 225 30.55 -4.83 -6.83
N PRO A 226 31.60 -4.14 -6.38
CA PRO A 226 32.55 -3.47 -7.27
C PRO A 226 33.08 -4.44 -8.36
N GLY A 227 33.25 -3.92 -9.58
CA GLY A 227 33.63 -4.71 -10.75
C GLY A 227 32.45 -5.29 -11.52
N SER A 228 31.22 -5.26 -11.00
CA SER A 228 30.02 -5.65 -11.74
C SER A 228 29.82 -4.70 -12.93
N LEU A 229 29.69 -5.30 -14.14
CA LEU A 229 29.53 -4.51 -15.37
C LEU A 229 28.06 -4.15 -15.61
N VAL A 230 27.80 -2.86 -15.75
CA VAL A 230 26.49 -2.30 -16.07
C VAL A 230 26.45 -1.91 -17.54
N LYS A 231 25.37 -2.28 -18.24
CA LYS A 231 25.17 -1.93 -19.64
C LYS A 231 24.72 -0.48 -19.78
N MET A 232 25.48 0.31 -20.52
CA MET A 232 25.17 1.70 -20.79
C MET A 232 24.20 1.85 -21.97
N SER A 233 23.56 3.00 -22.08
CA SER A 233 22.60 3.29 -23.15
C SER A 233 23.20 3.32 -24.55
N ASP A 234 24.50 3.57 -24.68
CA ASP A 234 25.28 3.57 -25.92
C ASP A 234 25.73 2.17 -26.36
N GLY A 235 25.38 1.13 -25.58
CA GLY A 235 25.77 -0.27 -25.80
C GLY A 235 27.10 -0.66 -25.19
N SER A 236 27.87 0.26 -24.62
CA SER A 236 29.08 -0.04 -23.85
C SER A 236 28.75 -0.66 -22.48
N THR A 237 29.78 -1.11 -21.77
CA THR A 237 29.69 -1.54 -20.37
C THR A 237 30.61 -0.71 -19.49
N LYS A 238 30.17 -0.42 -18.27
CA LYS A 238 30.92 0.37 -17.29
C LYS A 238 30.88 -0.33 -15.92
N PRO A 239 31.99 -0.45 -15.18
CA PRO A 239 31.96 -0.96 -13.81
C PRO A 239 31.01 -0.13 -12.94
N ILE A 240 30.25 -0.80 -12.04
CA ILE A 240 29.24 -0.11 -11.24
C ILE A 240 29.81 0.99 -10.34
N GLU A 241 31.01 0.80 -9.84
CA GLU A 241 31.71 1.81 -9.03
C GLU A 241 32.11 3.08 -9.80
N ASP A 242 32.19 2.98 -11.14
CA ASP A 242 32.53 4.14 -12.01
C ASP A 242 31.28 4.88 -12.50
N ILE A 243 30.07 4.38 -12.20
CA ILE A 243 28.82 5.01 -12.59
C ILE A 243 28.55 6.22 -11.70
N SER A 244 28.15 7.31 -12.32
CA SER A 244 27.89 8.58 -11.66
C SER A 244 26.51 9.13 -12.04
N ALA A 245 25.99 10.07 -11.25
CA ALA A 245 24.79 10.82 -11.61
C ALA A 245 24.97 11.52 -12.97
N GLY A 246 23.96 11.41 -13.84
CA GLY A 246 23.98 11.88 -15.21
C GLY A 246 24.39 10.83 -16.25
N ASP A 247 24.91 9.66 -15.84
CA ASP A 247 25.12 8.52 -16.75
C ASP A 247 23.78 7.92 -17.18
N TYR A 248 23.70 7.36 -18.40
CA TYR A 248 22.54 6.67 -18.91
C TYR A 248 22.77 5.17 -19.01
N VAL A 249 22.01 4.38 -18.25
CA VAL A 249 22.08 2.92 -18.25
C VAL A 249 20.92 2.32 -19.02
N MET A 250 21.13 1.13 -19.60
CA MET A 250 20.08 0.38 -20.25
C MET A 250 19.28 -0.41 -19.20
N THR A 251 17.96 -0.25 -19.21
CA THR A 251 17.03 -1.00 -18.32
C THR A 251 16.02 -1.79 -19.16
N LEU A 252 15.23 -2.65 -18.50
CA LEU A 252 14.10 -3.34 -19.15
C LEU A 252 13.09 -2.37 -19.80
N MET A 253 13.00 -1.14 -19.28
CA MET A 253 12.13 -0.09 -19.79
C MET A 253 12.84 0.88 -20.77
N GLY A 254 14.02 0.51 -21.25
CA GLY A 254 14.86 1.35 -22.10
C GLY A 254 15.88 2.19 -21.33
N PRO A 255 16.57 3.12 -21.99
CA PRO A 255 17.58 3.98 -21.37
C PRO A 255 17.02 4.80 -20.21
N LYS A 256 17.71 4.83 -19.07
CA LYS A 256 17.36 5.64 -17.91
C LYS A 256 18.59 6.38 -17.39
N GLU A 257 18.38 7.63 -17.01
CA GLU A 257 19.41 8.44 -16.38
C GLU A 257 19.63 8.02 -14.93
N ILE A 258 20.88 7.90 -14.50
CA ILE A 258 21.25 7.69 -13.11
C ILE A 258 21.16 9.02 -12.38
N GLU A 259 20.24 9.13 -11.47
CA GLU A 259 20.08 10.32 -10.65
C GLU A 259 21.12 10.36 -9.50
N GLN A 260 21.47 9.18 -8.95
CA GLN A 260 22.39 9.07 -7.81
C GLN A 260 22.92 7.64 -7.64
N THR A 261 24.11 7.51 -7.02
CA THR A 261 24.73 6.23 -6.67
C THR A 261 25.01 6.16 -5.17
N TRP A 262 25.04 4.95 -4.63
CA TRP A 262 25.33 4.68 -3.22
C TRP A 262 26.24 3.48 -3.06
N THR A 263 27.04 3.47 -2.01
CA THR A 263 27.88 2.34 -1.61
C THR A 263 27.50 1.89 -0.21
N PHE A 264 27.38 0.57 0.01
CA PHE A 264 26.99 -0.02 1.29
C PHE A 264 27.89 -1.20 1.63
N ASP A 265 28.16 -1.42 2.91
CA ASP A 265 28.78 -2.64 3.41
C ASP A 265 27.67 -3.68 3.68
N LYS A 266 27.58 -4.71 2.83
CA LYS A 266 26.58 -5.79 2.93
C LYS A 266 27.20 -7.16 2.74
N LYS A 267 26.50 -8.19 3.26
CA LYS A 267 26.86 -9.58 2.98
C LYS A 267 26.64 -9.89 1.50
N VAL A 268 27.64 -10.50 0.86
CA VAL A 268 27.64 -10.82 -0.56
C VAL A 268 27.20 -12.27 -0.76
N PHE A 269 26.34 -12.50 -1.75
CA PHE A 269 25.93 -13.79 -2.29
C PHE A 269 26.48 -13.93 -3.70
N LYS A 270 26.93 -15.12 -4.05
CA LYS A 270 27.36 -15.47 -5.40
C LYS A 270 26.28 -16.30 -6.06
N VAL A 271 25.71 -15.80 -7.16
CA VAL A 271 24.77 -16.51 -8.02
C VAL A 271 25.54 -17.00 -9.25
N GLU A 272 25.47 -18.29 -9.51
CA GLU A 272 26.13 -18.94 -10.65
C GLU A 272 25.06 -19.41 -11.64
N PHE A 273 25.23 -19.08 -12.91
CA PHE A 273 24.33 -19.43 -14.00
C PHE A 273 24.81 -20.66 -14.76
N GLU A 274 23.93 -21.32 -15.51
CA GLU A 274 24.25 -22.53 -16.30
C GLU A 274 25.32 -22.31 -17.35
N ASP A 275 25.47 -21.08 -17.87
CA ASP A 275 26.53 -20.73 -18.83
C ASP A 275 27.90 -20.52 -18.18
N GLY A 276 28.02 -20.72 -16.85
CA GLY A 276 29.23 -20.51 -16.07
C GLY A 276 29.48 -19.05 -15.68
N SER A 277 28.64 -18.11 -16.08
CA SER A 277 28.73 -16.73 -15.61
C SER A 277 28.33 -16.63 -14.14
N THR A 278 28.80 -15.59 -13.46
CA THR A 278 28.49 -15.37 -12.04
C THR A 278 28.20 -13.92 -11.76
N ILE A 279 27.26 -13.68 -10.84
CA ILE A 279 26.99 -12.36 -10.29
C ILE A 279 27.17 -12.41 -8.78
N GLU A 280 27.92 -11.44 -8.25
CA GLU A 280 28.05 -11.23 -6.82
C GLU A 280 27.21 -10.02 -6.41
N CYS A 281 26.29 -10.22 -5.46
CA CYS A 281 25.30 -9.21 -5.07
C CYS A 281 24.89 -9.36 -3.61
N SER A 282 24.19 -8.38 -3.07
CA SER A 282 23.59 -8.48 -1.72
C SER A 282 22.41 -9.44 -1.71
N GLU A 283 22.05 -9.95 -0.53
CA GLU A 283 20.93 -10.92 -0.35
C GLU A 283 19.59 -10.38 -0.84
N ASP A 284 19.43 -9.07 -0.82
CA ASP A 284 18.23 -8.34 -1.22
C ASP A 284 18.28 -7.84 -2.68
N HIS A 285 19.30 -8.23 -3.45
CA HIS A 285 19.32 -7.99 -4.89
C HIS A 285 18.22 -8.78 -5.57
N ARG A 286 17.51 -8.16 -6.53
CA ARG A 286 16.36 -8.76 -7.21
C ARG A 286 16.72 -9.18 -8.62
N PHE A 287 16.32 -10.40 -8.96
CA PHE A 287 16.44 -10.97 -10.30
C PHE A 287 15.07 -11.06 -10.95
N PHE A 288 14.98 -10.67 -12.22
CA PHE A 288 13.75 -10.79 -13.00
C PHE A 288 13.60 -12.23 -13.51
N ILE A 289 12.50 -12.88 -13.11
CA ILE A 289 12.17 -14.26 -13.49
C ILE A 289 11.00 -14.34 -14.48
N GLY A 290 10.45 -13.21 -14.88
CA GLY A 290 9.41 -13.11 -15.90
C GLY A 290 9.93 -13.29 -17.32
N ASP A 291 9.03 -13.56 -18.26
CA ASP A 291 9.32 -13.59 -19.69
C ASP A 291 9.48 -12.16 -20.26
N LYS A 292 10.00 -12.07 -21.51
CA LYS A 292 10.25 -10.80 -22.21
C LYS A 292 9.02 -9.88 -22.31
N ASN A 293 7.82 -10.44 -22.27
CA ASN A 293 6.56 -9.73 -22.43
C ASN A 293 5.86 -9.42 -21.09
N ASP A 294 6.43 -9.89 -19.97
CA ASP A 294 5.86 -9.67 -18.65
C ASP A 294 6.16 -8.24 -18.18
N ASP A 295 5.26 -7.69 -17.38
CA ASP A 295 5.38 -6.33 -16.86
C ASP A 295 6.52 -6.24 -15.84
N PRO A 296 7.61 -5.47 -16.12
CA PRO A 296 8.69 -5.28 -15.16
C PRO A 296 8.26 -4.54 -13.88
N LEU A 297 7.09 -3.93 -13.86
CA LEU A 297 6.52 -3.26 -12.69
C LEU A 297 5.73 -4.22 -11.79
N ASP A 298 5.46 -5.45 -12.25
CA ASP A 298 4.82 -6.48 -11.43
C ASP A 298 5.85 -7.15 -10.53
N ASP A 299 5.72 -6.94 -9.22
CA ASP A 299 6.59 -7.51 -8.19
C ASP A 299 6.63 -9.05 -8.18
N SER A 300 5.60 -9.71 -8.73
CA SER A 300 5.57 -11.19 -8.83
C SER A 300 6.59 -11.75 -9.81
N ASN A 301 7.09 -10.93 -10.73
CA ASN A 301 8.11 -11.29 -11.72
C ASN A 301 9.55 -11.11 -11.20
N TRP A 302 9.73 -10.85 -9.91
CA TRP A 302 11.03 -10.65 -9.30
C TRP A 302 11.25 -11.56 -8.10
N ILE A 303 12.47 -12.08 -7.95
CA ILE A 303 12.93 -12.90 -6.83
C ILE A 303 14.20 -12.31 -6.20
N PHE A 304 14.34 -12.40 -4.87
CA PHE A 304 15.56 -11.96 -4.21
C PHE A 304 16.69 -13.00 -4.36
N ALA A 305 17.94 -12.53 -4.40
CA ALA A 305 19.12 -13.41 -4.50
C ALA A 305 19.13 -14.52 -3.43
N LYS A 306 18.70 -14.21 -2.20
CA LYS A 306 18.61 -15.16 -1.09
C LYS A 306 17.54 -16.25 -1.27
N ASP A 307 16.53 -16.00 -2.11
CA ASP A 307 15.38 -16.87 -2.33
C ASP A 307 15.48 -17.68 -3.63
N LEU A 308 16.54 -17.46 -4.44
CA LEU A 308 16.84 -18.23 -5.65
C LEU A 308 17.12 -19.69 -5.31
N VAL A 309 16.50 -20.59 -6.05
CA VAL A 309 16.77 -22.03 -5.97
C VAL A 309 17.33 -22.53 -7.30
N LYS A 310 18.00 -23.70 -7.24
CA LYS A 310 18.57 -24.33 -8.43
C LYS A 310 17.48 -24.59 -9.48
N ASN A 311 17.73 -24.15 -10.71
CA ASN A 311 16.87 -24.20 -11.90
C ASN A 311 15.80 -23.07 -12.00
N ASP A 312 15.85 -22.04 -11.17
CA ASP A 312 15.10 -20.83 -11.47
C ASP A 312 15.59 -20.21 -12.77
N GLN A 313 14.65 -19.88 -13.66
CA GLN A 313 14.99 -19.19 -14.91
C GLN A 313 15.04 -17.68 -14.62
N VAL A 314 16.21 -17.10 -14.80
CA VAL A 314 16.42 -15.67 -14.65
C VAL A 314 16.60 -15.07 -16.05
N SER A 315 15.87 -14.01 -16.34
CA SER A 315 15.99 -13.31 -17.62
C SER A 315 17.38 -12.65 -17.74
N ALA A 316 18.03 -12.85 -18.89
CA ALA A 316 19.35 -12.27 -19.19
C ALA A 316 19.36 -10.72 -19.29
N TYR A 317 18.26 -10.06 -19.02
CA TYR A 317 18.15 -8.60 -18.91
C TYR A 317 18.46 -8.13 -17.48
N ILE A 318 19.53 -8.66 -16.91
CA ILE A 318 19.99 -8.17 -15.62
C ILE A 318 20.76 -6.87 -15.84
N ILE A 319 20.20 -5.82 -15.25
CA ILE A 319 20.66 -4.46 -15.02
C ILE A 319 20.66 -3.56 -16.23
#